data_b3b7026149f2933713fb04fad669919f
#
_entry.id   b3b7026149f2933713fb04fad669919f
#
_cell.length_a   1.000
_cell.length_b   1.000
_cell.length_c   1.000
_cell.angle_alpha   90.00
_cell.angle_beta   90.00
_cell.angle_gamma   90.00
#
_symmetry.space_group_name_H-M   'P 1'
#
loop_
_entity.id
_entity.type
_entity.pdbx_description
1 polymer ?
#
loop_
_entity_poly.entity_id
_entity_poly.type
_entity_poly.pdbx_seq_one_letter_code
_entity_poly.pdbx_strand_id
1 'polypeptide(L)'
;EWFKTRGISKDTLDELKVSVGKEYMPQTGKSENTIQFNYYVGGQLTNIKYRDARKNFKLYKGAEKVFYNIDNIVGHDTCVIVEGEMDVLALHEAGISNAISVPNGATLNSNNLDYLDNCIDYFDDMSKIIIAVDSDAPGQALQTELIRRLGAETCYITTFDDCKDANEYLVKYSSKELLSRITNAKPVPLENVTTFRDIEDEVTDFVRNGFKKGFQIGLDNFDNIFSTYTKQFITVTGIPSSGKSDFVDQMVV
;
A
#
# COMPACT_ATOMS: atom_id res chain seq x y z
N GLU A 1 15.90 1.80 28.78
CA GLU A 1 16.29 3.16 28.33
C GLU A 1 16.16 3.33 26.81
N TRP A 2 16.76 2.49 25.96
CA TRP A 2 16.76 2.66 24.50
C TRP A 2 15.34 2.70 23.91
N PHE A 3 14.41 1.85 24.33
CA PHE A 3 13.03 1.87 23.88
C PHE A 3 12.30 3.17 24.25
N LYS A 4 12.60 3.73 25.44
CA LYS A 4 12.01 5.02 25.84
C LYS A 4 12.40 6.17 24.90
N THR A 5 13.65 6.18 24.41
CA THR A 5 14.08 7.20 23.42
C THR A 5 13.40 7.03 22.06
N ARG A 6 12.75 5.89 21.83
CA ARG A 6 11.96 5.55 20.66
C ARG A 6 10.46 5.71 20.88
N GLY A 7 10.05 6.26 22.03
CA GLY A 7 8.64 6.45 22.37
C GLY A 7 7.89 5.16 22.72
N ILE A 8 8.62 4.07 23.04
CA ILE A 8 8.03 2.76 23.34
C ILE A 8 8.01 2.53 24.83
N SER A 9 6.83 2.25 25.37
CA SER A 9 6.58 1.95 26.78
C SER A 9 7.01 0.52 27.15
N LYS A 10 7.08 0.26 28.46
CA LYS A 10 7.31 -1.11 28.94
C LYS A 10 6.10 -2.00 28.70
N ASP A 11 4.91 -1.44 28.82
CA ASP A 11 3.65 -2.18 28.63
C ASP A 11 3.56 -2.75 27.22
N THR A 12 3.86 -1.94 26.19
CA THR A 12 3.96 -2.39 24.79
C THR A 12 4.98 -3.51 24.61
N LEU A 13 6.15 -3.41 25.27
CA LEU A 13 7.16 -4.48 25.18
C LEU A 13 6.69 -5.79 25.80
N ASP A 14 6.00 -5.71 26.92
CA ASP A 14 5.48 -6.87 27.64
C ASP A 14 4.31 -7.51 26.86
N GLU A 15 3.39 -6.71 26.32
CA GLU A 15 2.25 -7.17 25.51
C GLU A 15 2.70 -7.83 24.20
N LEU A 16 3.65 -7.22 23.50
CA LEU A 16 4.20 -7.77 22.26
C LEU A 16 5.35 -8.76 22.49
N LYS A 17 5.54 -9.18 23.76
CA LYS A 17 6.46 -10.25 24.18
C LYS A 17 7.90 -10.03 23.70
N VAL A 18 8.34 -8.77 23.67
CA VAL A 18 9.74 -8.44 23.35
C VAL A 18 10.61 -8.84 24.54
N SER A 19 11.67 -9.58 24.27
CA SER A 19 12.60 -10.05 25.30
C SER A 19 14.03 -9.62 25.01
N VAL A 20 14.93 -9.85 25.97
CA VAL A 20 16.37 -9.61 25.82
C VAL A 20 17.14 -10.86 26.23
N GLY A 21 18.25 -11.11 25.57
CA GLY A 21 19.07 -12.27 25.87
C GLY A 21 20.41 -12.21 25.15
N LYS A 22 21.23 -13.25 25.34
CA LYS A 22 22.48 -13.42 24.60
C LYS A 22 22.29 -14.37 23.45
N GLU A 23 22.76 -13.97 22.27
CA GLU A 23 22.72 -14.80 21.09
C GLU A 23 24.00 -14.65 20.26
N TYR A 24 24.45 -15.74 19.64
CA TYR A 24 25.58 -15.71 18.72
C TYR A 24 25.20 -14.98 17.44
N MET A 25 25.92 -13.89 17.15
CA MET A 25 25.72 -13.07 15.96
C MET A 25 26.84 -13.36 14.95
N PRO A 26 26.51 -13.95 13.78
CA PRO A 26 27.51 -14.30 12.75
C PRO A 26 28.31 -13.07 12.26
N GLN A 27 27.68 -11.92 12.23
CA GLN A 27 28.30 -10.67 11.76
C GLN A 27 29.44 -10.18 12.67
N THR A 28 29.39 -10.51 13.97
CA THR A 28 30.43 -10.15 14.94
C THR A 28 31.30 -11.33 15.34
N GLY A 29 30.89 -12.57 15.01
CA GLY A 29 31.56 -13.81 15.42
C GLY A 29 31.53 -14.06 16.93
N LYS A 30 30.60 -13.46 17.67
CA LYS A 30 30.51 -13.51 19.13
C LYS A 30 29.06 -13.63 19.62
N SER A 31 28.91 -14.06 20.88
CA SER A 31 27.66 -13.92 21.62
C SER A 31 27.49 -12.47 22.08
N GLU A 32 26.46 -11.81 21.59
CA GLU A 32 26.11 -10.43 21.90
C GLU A 32 24.80 -10.36 22.71
N ASN A 33 24.63 -9.26 23.45
CA ASN A 33 23.33 -8.96 24.02
C ASN A 33 22.38 -8.53 22.88
N THR A 34 21.22 -9.16 22.82
CA THR A 34 20.25 -8.93 21.74
C THR A 34 18.88 -8.57 22.28
N ILE A 35 18.17 -7.71 21.57
CA ILE A 35 16.73 -7.60 21.62
C ILE A 35 16.19 -8.77 20.80
N GLN A 36 15.15 -9.43 21.33
CA GLN A 36 14.51 -10.59 20.73
C GLN A 36 13.06 -10.26 20.45
N PHE A 37 12.72 -10.18 19.18
CA PHE A 37 11.33 -10.07 18.73
C PHE A 37 10.81 -11.49 18.52
N ASN A 38 9.84 -11.87 19.34
CA ASN A 38 9.29 -13.22 19.37
C ASN A 38 8.04 -13.29 18.48
N TYR A 39 8.06 -14.18 17.47
CA TYR A 39 6.98 -14.37 16.50
C TYR A 39 6.11 -15.53 16.93
N TYR A 40 4.83 -15.31 17.00
CA TYR A 40 3.84 -16.31 17.40
C TYR A 40 2.86 -16.57 16.26
N VAL A 41 2.43 -17.83 16.15
CA VAL A 41 1.36 -18.29 15.26
C VAL A 41 0.47 -19.22 16.06
N GLY A 42 -0.81 -18.90 16.20
CA GLY A 42 -1.74 -19.66 17.03
C GLY A 42 -1.30 -19.75 18.49
N GLY A 43 -0.65 -18.71 19.03
CA GLY A 43 -0.12 -18.68 20.39
C GLY A 43 1.20 -19.45 20.60
N GLN A 44 1.73 -20.12 19.56
CA GLN A 44 2.99 -20.86 19.65
C GLN A 44 4.16 -20.05 19.13
N LEU A 45 5.30 -20.06 19.84
CA LEU A 45 6.52 -19.40 19.40
C LEU A 45 7.08 -20.11 18.16
N THR A 46 7.02 -19.43 17.01
CA THR A 46 7.39 -20.00 15.70
C THR A 46 8.74 -19.51 15.23
N ASN A 47 9.10 -18.25 15.52
CA ASN A 47 10.37 -17.67 15.12
C ASN A 47 10.85 -16.63 16.14
N ILE A 48 12.14 -16.30 16.09
CA ILE A 48 12.73 -15.21 16.86
C ILE A 48 13.65 -14.41 15.94
N LYS A 49 13.47 -13.09 15.92
CA LYS A 49 14.41 -12.17 15.28
C LYS A 49 15.26 -11.49 16.34
N TYR A 50 16.55 -11.68 16.21
CA TYR A 50 17.55 -11.11 17.11
C TYR A 50 18.11 -9.82 16.52
N ARG A 51 18.27 -8.80 17.35
CA ARG A 51 18.90 -7.53 17.00
C ARG A 51 19.94 -7.15 18.04
N ASP A 52 21.19 -6.99 17.62
CA ASP A 52 22.25 -6.49 18.49
C ASP A 52 22.31 -4.95 18.53
N ALA A 53 23.22 -4.41 19.36
CA ALA A 53 23.41 -2.97 19.50
C ALA A 53 23.93 -2.27 18.23
N ARG A 54 24.54 -3.01 17.30
CA ARG A 54 25.09 -2.51 16.03
C ARG A 54 24.09 -2.57 14.87
N LYS A 55 22.81 -2.93 15.14
CA LYS A 55 21.77 -3.17 14.13
C LYS A 55 22.05 -4.38 13.22
N ASN A 56 22.80 -5.37 13.69
CA ASN A 56 22.85 -6.65 13.01
C ASN A 56 21.59 -7.44 13.37
N PHE A 57 21.06 -8.13 12.37
CA PHE A 57 19.86 -8.96 12.51
C PHE A 57 20.14 -10.42 12.17
N LYS A 58 19.42 -11.29 12.84
CA LYS A 58 19.46 -12.73 12.61
C LYS A 58 18.09 -13.32 12.96
N LEU A 59 17.56 -14.19 12.12
CA LEU A 59 16.41 -15.04 12.44
C LEU A 59 16.90 -16.35 13.08
N TYR A 60 16.04 -16.99 13.86
CA TYR A 60 16.32 -18.31 14.38
C TYR A 60 16.50 -19.31 13.21
N LYS A 61 17.58 -20.09 13.26
CA LYS A 61 17.95 -20.98 12.12
C LYS A 61 16.89 -22.06 11.90
N GLY A 62 16.36 -22.12 10.67
CA GLY A 62 15.37 -23.13 10.27
C GLY A 62 13.95 -22.86 10.75
N ALA A 63 13.69 -21.71 11.39
CA ALA A 63 12.33 -21.29 11.75
C ALA A 63 11.53 -20.89 10.50
N GLU A 64 10.25 -21.12 10.56
CA GLU A 64 9.32 -20.68 9.54
C GLU A 64 9.27 -19.15 9.46
N LYS A 65 9.22 -18.63 8.26
CA LYS A 65 9.03 -17.20 8.03
C LYS A 65 7.55 -16.88 8.09
N VAL A 66 7.18 -16.01 9.01
CA VAL A 66 5.80 -15.52 9.20
C VAL A 66 5.87 -14.03 9.50
N PHE A 67 4.76 -13.32 9.41
CA PHE A 67 4.72 -11.93 9.88
C PHE A 67 4.91 -11.85 11.39
N TYR A 68 5.63 -10.82 11.84
CA TYR A 68 5.65 -10.46 13.25
C TYR A 68 4.26 -10.00 13.69
N ASN A 69 3.83 -10.44 14.86
CA ASN A 69 2.55 -10.08 15.47
C ASN A 69 1.30 -10.58 14.70
N ILE A 70 1.42 -11.63 13.88
CA ILE A 70 0.33 -12.11 13.02
C ILE A 70 -0.92 -12.53 13.80
N ASP A 71 -0.79 -13.10 15.00
CA ASP A 71 -1.92 -13.52 15.83
C ASP A 71 -2.85 -12.35 16.19
N ASN A 72 -2.33 -11.13 16.23
CA ASN A 72 -3.09 -9.95 16.63
C ASN A 72 -3.99 -9.37 15.53
N ILE A 73 -3.97 -9.93 14.31
CA ILE A 73 -4.96 -9.58 13.29
C ILE A 73 -6.18 -10.52 13.28
N VAL A 74 -6.11 -11.63 14.01
CA VAL A 74 -7.22 -12.59 14.11
C VAL A 74 -8.46 -11.93 14.73
N GLY A 75 -9.59 -12.02 14.03
CA GLY A 75 -10.86 -11.41 14.46
C GLY A 75 -11.00 -9.92 14.13
N HIS A 76 -10.02 -9.34 13.44
CA HIS A 76 -10.13 -8.02 12.83
C HIS A 76 -10.45 -8.14 11.34
N ASP A 77 -11.19 -7.18 10.81
CA ASP A 77 -11.46 -7.03 9.37
C ASP A 77 -10.48 -6.05 8.70
N THR A 78 -9.56 -5.50 9.48
CA THR A 78 -8.52 -4.56 9.03
C THR A 78 -7.18 -4.91 9.64
N CYS A 79 -6.09 -4.66 8.90
CA CYS A 79 -4.72 -4.74 9.43
C CYS A 79 -3.82 -3.67 8.84
N VAL A 80 -2.65 -3.48 9.49
CA VAL A 80 -1.59 -2.58 9.02
C VAL A 80 -0.31 -3.38 8.82
N ILE A 81 0.27 -3.32 7.62
CA ILE A 81 1.54 -3.97 7.28
C ILE A 81 2.64 -2.92 7.22
N VAL A 82 3.71 -3.13 7.99
CA VAL A 82 4.93 -2.29 8.04
C VAL A 82 6.19 -3.11 7.78
N GLU A 83 7.35 -2.47 7.64
CA GLU A 83 8.60 -3.17 7.35
C GLU A 83 9.30 -3.75 8.57
N GLY A 84 9.19 -3.13 9.73
CA GLY A 84 9.98 -3.47 10.90
C GLY A 84 9.17 -3.70 12.17
N GLU A 85 9.72 -4.51 13.06
CA GLU A 85 9.11 -4.78 14.35
C GLU A 85 8.99 -3.51 15.21
N MET A 86 9.93 -2.55 15.05
CA MET A 86 9.88 -1.26 15.75
C MET A 86 8.68 -0.42 15.33
N ASP A 87 8.25 -0.54 14.08
CA ASP A 87 7.08 0.16 13.56
C ASP A 87 5.79 -0.45 14.12
N VAL A 88 5.75 -1.78 14.26
CA VAL A 88 4.64 -2.45 14.97
C VAL A 88 4.54 -1.96 16.41
N LEU A 89 5.68 -1.86 17.14
CA LEU A 89 5.69 -1.31 18.49
C LEU A 89 5.19 0.14 18.51
N ALA A 90 5.60 0.95 17.55
CA ALA A 90 5.16 2.35 17.43
C ALA A 90 3.67 2.49 17.16
N LEU A 91 3.12 1.64 16.29
CA LEU A 91 1.69 1.60 16.00
C LEU A 91 0.90 1.12 17.23
N HIS A 92 1.42 0.16 17.96
CA HIS A 92 0.81 -0.30 19.23
C HIS A 92 0.73 0.84 20.26
N GLU A 93 1.78 1.66 20.42
CA GLU A 93 1.76 2.87 21.25
C GLU A 93 0.71 3.90 20.79
N ALA A 94 0.37 3.89 19.52
CA ALA A 94 -0.69 4.73 18.98
C ALA A 94 -2.09 4.10 19.11
N GLY A 95 -2.22 2.94 19.75
CA GLY A 95 -3.49 2.23 19.95
C GLY A 95 -3.90 1.34 18.77
N ILE A 96 -2.98 1.01 17.87
CA ILE A 96 -3.21 0.13 16.71
C ILE A 96 -2.60 -1.25 17.00
N SER A 97 -3.39 -2.16 17.55
CA SER A 97 -2.95 -3.50 17.96
C SER A 97 -2.82 -4.49 16.80
N ASN A 98 -3.57 -4.27 15.71
CA ASN A 98 -3.64 -5.11 14.50
C ASN A 98 -2.57 -4.73 13.45
N ALA A 99 -1.41 -4.29 13.90
CA ALA A 99 -0.25 -4.03 13.05
C ALA A 99 0.68 -5.24 13.02
N ILE A 100 1.21 -5.56 11.83
CA ILE A 100 2.14 -6.65 11.58
C ILE A 100 3.35 -6.17 10.77
N SER A 101 4.49 -6.85 10.87
CA SER A 101 5.64 -6.52 10.03
C SER A 101 6.23 -7.71 9.31
N VAL A 102 6.88 -7.43 8.18
CA VAL A 102 7.61 -8.44 7.41
C VAL A 102 8.88 -8.89 8.15
N PRO A 103 9.25 -10.18 8.12
CA PRO A 103 10.36 -10.69 8.93
C PRO A 103 11.74 -10.24 8.43
N ASN A 104 11.91 -10.00 7.13
CA ASN A 104 13.21 -9.73 6.53
C ASN A 104 13.43 -8.27 6.08
N GLY A 105 12.44 -7.39 6.31
CA GLY A 105 12.41 -6.05 5.73
C GLY A 105 12.21 -6.09 4.20
N ALA A 106 12.22 -4.91 3.57
CA ALA A 106 12.11 -4.78 2.13
C ALA A 106 13.48 -4.99 1.44
N THR A 107 13.45 -5.58 0.24
CA THR A 107 14.61 -5.70 -0.65
C THR A 107 14.20 -5.42 -2.09
N LEU A 108 15.10 -4.91 -2.94
CA LEU A 108 14.81 -4.61 -4.35
C LEU A 108 14.39 -5.84 -5.18
N ASN A 109 14.69 -7.05 -4.71
CA ASN A 109 14.37 -8.33 -5.37
C ASN A 109 13.31 -9.12 -4.60
N SER A 110 12.37 -8.45 -3.95
CA SER A 110 11.36 -9.04 -3.04
C SER A 110 10.27 -9.85 -3.76
N ASN A 111 10.59 -10.62 -4.78
CA ASN A 111 9.60 -11.48 -5.44
C ASN A 111 9.25 -12.73 -4.63
N ASN A 112 10.04 -13.07 -3.61
CA ASN A 112 9.80 -14.21 -2.74
C ASN A 112 9.29 -13.75 -1.37
N LEU A 113 7.97 -13.73 -1.21
CA LEU A 113 7.28 -13.43 0.04
C LEU A 113 6.80 -14.72 0.71
N ASP A 114 7.72 -15.69 0.97
CA ASP A 114 7.40 -16.96 1.63
C ASP A 114 6.53 -16.76 2.89
N TYR A 115 6.82 -15.71 3.66
CA TYR A 115 6.07 -15.38 4.87
C TYR A 115 4.61 -14.97 4.58
N LEU A 116 4.32 -14.40 3.42
CA LEU A 116 2.95 -14.10 3.01
C LEU A 116 2.23 -15.39 2.60
N ASP A 117 2.91 -16.26 1.83
CA ASP A 117 2.34 -17.54 1.43
C ASP A 117 2.02 -18.41 2.66
N ASN A 118 2.88 -18.38 3.69
CA ASN A 118 2.67 -19.09 4.96
C ASN A 118 1.54 -18.50 5.83
N CYS A 119 1.13 -17.27 5.56
CA CYS A 119 0.13 -16.54 6.35
C CYS A 119 -1.08 -16.08 5.51
N ILE A 120 -1.24 -16.57 4.29
CA ILE A 120 -2.24 -16.03 3.35
C ILE A 120 -3.67 -16.13 3.90
N ASP A 121 -4.00 -17.23 4.57
CA ASP A 121 -5.33 -17.49 5.14
C ASP A 121 -5.76 -16.44 6.19
N TYR A 122 -4.79 -15.73 6.80
CA TYR A 122 -5.09 -14.65 7.74
C TYR A 122 -5.70 -13.41 7.09
N PHE A 123 -5.60 -13.30 5.77
CA PHE A 123 -6.06 -12.13 5.01
C PHE A 123 -7.38 -12.36 4.28
N ASP A 124 -7.93 -13.60 4.29
CA ASP A 124 -9.14 -13.96 3.53
C ASP A 124 -10.37 -13.12 3.88
N ASP A 125 -10.55 -12.78 5.16
CA ASP A 125 -11.69 -12.00 5.65
C ASP A 125 -11.38 -10.49 5.82
N MET A 126 -10.21 -10.02 5.35
CA MET A 126 -9.82 -8.62 5.49
C MET A 126 -10.55 -7.72 4.48
N SER A 127 -11.27 -6.75 4.99
CA SER A 127 -11.92 -5.71 4.18
C SER A 127 -10.98 -4.53 3.85
N LYS A 128 -9.94 -4.33 4.68
CA LYS A 128 -9.00 -3.24 4.53
C LYS A 128 -7.61 -3.61 5.02
N ILE A 129 -6.62 -3.56 4.13
CA ILE A 129 -5.21 -3.81 4.43
C ILE A 129 -4.44 -2.52 4.17
N ILE A 130 -3.89 -1.90 5.22
CA ILE A 130 -3.13 -0.67 5.12
C ILE A 130 -1.65 -1.00 4.99
N ILE A 131 -1.04 -0.65 3.88
CA ILE A 131 0.39 -0.84 3.61
C ILE A 131 1.10 0.47 3.95
N ALA A 132 1.91 0.44 5.01
CA ALA A 132 2.62 1.58 5.59
C ALA A 132 4.12 1.28 5.69
N VAL A 133 4.73 0.99 4.55
CA VAL A 133 6.16 0.65 4.40
C VAL A 133 7.00 1.90 4.18
N ASP A 134 8.33 1.75 4.27
CA ASP A 134 9.29 2.83 4.07
C ASP A 134 9.14 3.46 2.67
N SER A 135 9.41 4.76 2.57
CA SER A 135 9.27 5.51 1.30
C SER A 135 10.44 5.32 0.33
N ASP A 136 11.42 4.48 0.69
CA ASP A 136 12.58 4.20 -0.15
C ASP A 136 12.28 3.17 -1.26
N ALA A 137 13.23 2.96 -2.19
CA ALA A 137 13.03 2.07 -3.31
C ALA A 137 12.74 0.61 -2.93
N PRO A 138 13.39 0.00 -1.91
CA PRO A 138 13.00 -1.31 -1.39
C PRO A 138 11.56 -1.36 -0.84
N GLY A 139 11.14 -0.35 -0.06
CA GLY A 139 9.78 -0.27 0.46
C GLY A 139 8.73 -0.15 -0.64
N GLN A 140 8.98 0.65 -1.66
CA GLN A 140 8.09 0.75 -2.83
C GLN A 140 7.97 -0.57 -3.60
N ALA A 141 9.08 -1.32 -3.74
CA ALA A 141 9.05 -2.65 -4.36
C ALA A 141 8.21 -3.63 -3.52
N LEU A 142 8.40 -3.62 -2.20
CA LEU A 142 7.58 -4.42 -1.27
C LEU A 142 6.11 -4.04 -1.35
N GLN A 143 5.77 -2.74 -1.33
CA GLN A 143 4.40 -2.25 -1.48
C GLN A 143 3.74 -2.78 -2.74
N THR A 144 4.42 -2.67 -3.88
CA THR A 144 3.91 -3.13 -5.17
C THR A 144 3.61 -4.63 -5.15
N GLU A 145 4.50 -5.44 -4.59
CA GLU A 145 4.32 -6.89 -4.54
C GLU A 145 3.23 -7.31 -3.52
N LEU A 146 3.11 -6.62 -2.38
CA LEU A 146 2.01 -6.85 -1.44
C LEU A 146 0.65 -6.53 -2.08
N ILE A 147 0.52 -5.38 -2.77
CA ILE A 147 -0.71 -5.00 -3.48
C ILE A 147 -1.05 -6.04 -4.54
N ARG A 148 -0.06 -6.51 -5.30
CA ARG A 148 -0.27 -7.51 -6.36
C ARG A 148 -0.82 -8.84 -5.80
N ARG A 149 -0.38 -9.26 -4.61
CA ARG A 149 -0.77 -10.54 -4.01
C ARG A 149 -2.04 -10.47 -3.16
N LEU A 150 -2.26 -9.35 -2.46
CA LEU A 150 -3.40 -9.17 -1.56
C LEU A 150 -4.64 -8.60 -2.26
N GLY A 151 -4.48 -8.07 -3.48
CA GLY A 151 -5.55 -7.41 -4.23
C GLY A 151 -5.61 -5.91 -3.99
N ALA A 152 -5.61 -5.12 -5.07
CA ALA A 152 -5.61 -3.65 -4.97
C ALA A 152 -6.91 -3.10 -4.37
N GLU A 153 -8.01 -3.83 -4.50
CA GLU A 153 -9.35 -3.48 -4.02
C GLU A 153 -9.45 -3.41 -2.49
N THR A 154 -8.65 -4.23 -1.78
CA THR A 154 -8.61 -4.26 -0.32
C THR A 154 -7.45 -3.43 0.25
N CYS A 155 -6.49 -3.04 -0.60
CA CYS A 155 -5.28 -2.35 -0.18
C CYS A 155 -5.45 -0.84 -0.09
N TYR A 156 -4.89 -0.28 0.96
CA TYR A 156 -4.77 1.16 1.22
C TYR A 156 -3.29 1.48 1.44
N ILE A 157 -2.87 2.66 1.07
CA ILE A 157 -1.50 3.12 1.24
C ILE A 157 -1.43 4.38 2.11
N THR A 158 -0.39 4.48 2.90
CA THR A 158 -0.03 5.69 3.63
C THR A 158 1.48 5.86 3.65
N THR A 159 1.92 7.09 3.84
CA THR A 159 3.34 7.45 3.96
C THR A 159 3.54 8.31 5.20
N PHE A 160 4.77 8.40 5.67
CA PHE A 160 5.10 9.14 6.89
C PHE A 160 5.70 10.53 6.62
N ASP A 161 5.30 11.17 5.50
CA ASP A 161 5.75 12.50 5.06
C ASP A 161 7.29 12.64 5.04
N ASP A 162 7.83 13.43 5.97
CA ASP A 162 9.26 13.70 6.13
C ASP A 162 9.97 12.75 7.11
N CYS A 163 9.26 11.71 7.59
CA CYS A 163 9.80 10.63 8.40
C CYS A 163 10.02 9.37 7.56
N LYS A 164 11.02 8.59 7.92
CA LYS A 164 11.34 7.38 7.20
C LYS A 164 10.31 6.28 7.45
N ASP A 165 9.93 6.10 8.72
CA ASP A 165 9.14 5.00 9.22
C ASP A 165 8.15 5.45 10.31
N ALA A 166 7.26 4.54 10.75
CA ALA A 166 6.25 4.82 11.76
C ALA A 166 6.86 5.16 13.12
N ASN A 167 8.00 4.56 13.47
CA ASN A 167 8.64 4.85 14.74
C ASN A 167 9.25 6.26 14.77
N GLU A 168 9.88 6.70 13.70
CA GLU A 168 10.37 8.08 13.59
C GLU A 168 9.21 9.07 13.65
N TYR A 169 8.09 8.77 12.98
CA TYR A 169 6.88 9.59 12.98
C TYR A 169 6.28 9.72 14.40
N LEU A 170 6.21 8.60 15.15
CA LEU A 170 5.77 8.60 16.55
C LEU A 170 6.60 9.54 17.42
N VAL A 171 7.94 9.44 17.30
CA VAL A 171 8.88 10.24 18.13
C VAL A 171 8.81 11.71 17.76
N LYS A 172 8.65 12.04 16.47
CA LYS A 172 8.65 13.40 15.99
C LYS A 172 7.34 14.14 16.24
N TYR A 173 6.23 13.47 16.10
CA TYR A 173 4.91 14.07 16.20
C TYR A 173 4.18 13.61 17.48
N SER A 174 3.42 12.54 17.42
CA SER A 174 2.74 11.94 18.59
C SER A 174 2.00 10.65 18.21
N SER A 175 1.56 9.88 19.21
CA SER A 175 0.66 8.72 19.02
C SER A 175 -0.65 9.10 18.33
N LYS A 176 -1.22 10.28 18.66
CA LYS A 176 -2.46 10.76 18.06
C LYS A 176 -2.30 11.07 16.57
N GLU A 177 -1.20 11.72 16.21
CA GLU A 177 -0.91 12.03 14.81
C GLU A 177 -0.61 10.76 14.00
N LEU A 178 0.11 9.79 14.59
CA LEU A 178 0.36 8.50 13.96
C LEU A 178 -0.95 7.72 13.74
N LEU A 179 -1.85 7.67 14.73
CA LEU A 179 -3.17 7.07 14.58
C LEU A 179 -3.97 7.75 13.45
N SER A 180 -3.98 9.09 13.43
CA SER A 180 -4.66 9.85 12.39
C SER A 180 -4.09 9.54 11.00
N ARG A 181 -2.77 9.42 10.87
CA ARG A 181 -2.09 9.09 9.62
C ARG A 181 -2.54 7.72 9.07
N ILE A 182 -2.58 6.70 9.90
CA ILE A 182 -3.02 5.36 9.53
C ILE A 182 -4.53 5.34 9.19
N THR A 183 -5.35 6.00 10.00
CA THR A 183 -6.81 6.04 9.78
C THR A 183 -7.17 6.69 8.44
N ASN A 184 -6.41 7.71 8.02
CA ASN A 184 -6.59 8.45 6.77
C ASN A 184 -5.81 7.84 5.58
N ALA A 185 -5.39 6.58 5.66
CA ALA A 185 -4.79 5.88 4.52
C ALA A 185 -5.71 5.91 3.31
N LYS A 186 -5.14 6.07 2.12
CA LYS A 186 -5.88 6.22 0.86
C LYS A 186 -5.97 4.87 0.14
N PRO A 187 -7.10 4.55 -0.50
CA PRO A 187 -7.19 3.35 -1.32
C PRO A 187 -6.17 3.38 -2.46
N VAL A 188 -5.68 2.21 -2.83
CA VAL A 188 -4.85 2.07 -4.03
C VAL A 188 -5.69 2.40 -5.25
N PRO A 189 -5.23 3.29 -6.16
CA PRO A 189 -5.94 3.55 -7.40
C PRO A 189 -6.07 2.27 -8.24
N LEU A 190 -7.29 1.90 -8.59
CA LEU A 190 -7.54 0.76 -9.47
C LEU A 190 -7.40 1.21 -10.92
N GLU A 191 -6.61 0.48 -11.71
CA GLU A 191 -6.47 0.76 -13.13
C GLU A 191 -7.84 0.64 -13.83
N ASN A 192 -8.16 1.61 -14.65
CA ASN A 192 -9.43 1.70 -15.40
C ASN A 192 -10.72 1.83 -14.56
N VAL A 193 -10.59 2.10 -13.25
CA VAL A 193 -11.72 2.45 -12.38
C VAL A 193 -11.62 3.94 -12.03
N THR A 194 -12.62 4.70 -12.51
CA THR A 194 -12.73 6.14 -12.26
C THR A 194 -13.82 6.36 -11.21
N THR A 195 -13.50 7.04 -10.13
CA THR A 195 -14.50 7.42 -9.13
C THR A 195 -15.29 8.65 -9.59
N PHE A 196 -16.47 8.89 -9.01
CA PHE A 196 -17.25 10.09 -9.33
C PHE A 196 -16.43 11.38 -9.05
N ARG A 197 -15.59 11.39 -8.03
CA ARG A 197 -14.72 12.54 -7.72
C ARG A 197 -13.72 12.86 -8.83
N ASP A 198 -13.23 11.84 -9.51
CA ASP A 198 -12.23 12.00 -10.57
C ASP A 198 -12.83 12.65 -11.82
N ILE A 199 -14.15 12.55 -11.99
CA ILE A 199 -14.91 13.08 -13.14
C ILE A 199 -15.92 14.18 -12.74
N GLU A 200 -15.95 14.60 -11.48
CA GLU A 200 -16.93 15.58 -10.95
C GLU A 200 -16.91 16.88 -11.74
N ASP A 201 -15.73 17.40 -12.06
CA ASP A 201 -15.57 18.63 -12.84
C ASP A 201 -16.08 18.44 -14.28
N GLU A 202 -15.79 17.29 -14.90
CA GLU A 202 -16.26 16.98 -16.26
C GLU A 202 -17.79 16.82 -16.29
N VAL A 203 -18.36 16.13 -15.30
CA VAL A 203 -19.81 15.98 -15.15
C VAL A 203 -20.49 17.32 -14.90
N THR A 204 -19.90 18.14 -14.05
CA THR A 204 -20.41 19.48 -13.74
C THR A 204 -20.35 20.40 -14.95
N ASP A 205 -19.26 20.36 -15.73
CA ASP A 205 -19.14 21.11 -16.98
C ASP A 205 -20.19 20.63 -18.00
N PHE A 206 -20.37 19.32 -18.12
CA PHE A 206 -21.39 18.75 -18.97
C PHE A 206 -22.81 19.15 -18.60
N VAL A 207 -23.15 19.13 -17.30
CA VAL A 207 -24.49 19.55 -16.83
C VAL A 207 -24.75 21.03 -17.07
N ARG A 208 -23.72 21.87 -16.92
CA ARG A 208 -23.86 23.33 -17.12
C ARG A 208 -23.88 23.75 -18.57
N ASN A 209 -23.04 23.15 -19.40
CA ASN A 209 -22.72 23.60 -20.75
C ASN A 209 -23.22 22.65 -21.86
N GLY A 210 -23.72 21.47 -21.45
CA GLY A 210 -24.10 20.42 -22.41
C GLY A 210 -22.90 19.80 -23.15
N PHE A 211 -23.18 19.05 -24.21
CA PHE A 211 -22.12 18.52 -25.04
C PHE A 211 -21.36 19.65 -25.75
N LYS A 212 -20.02 19.60 -25.69
CA LYS A 212 -19.19 20.49 -26.51
C LYS A 212 -19.53 20.26 -27.96
N LYS A 213 -19.75 21.35 -28.71
CA LYS A 213 -19.95 21.23 -30.17
C LYS A 213 -18.67 20.70 -30.80
N GLY A 214 -18.80 19.68 -31.61
CA GLY A 214 -17.71 19.17 -32.42
C GLY A 214 -17.33 20.08 -33.59
N PHE A 215 -16.45 19.60 -34.45
CA PHE A 215 -16.09 20.30 -35.68
C PHE A 215 -17.31 20.37 -36.62
N GLN A 216 -17.52 21.54 -37.21
CA GLN A 216 -18.56 21.80 -38.21
C GLN A 216 -17.93 21.74 -39.62
N ILE A 217 -18.67 21.25 -40.57
CA ILE A 217 -18.20 21.09 -41.96
C ILE A 217 -18.61 22.25 -42.88
N GLY A 218 -19.26 23.26 -42.32
CA GLY A 218 -19.69 24.45 -43.07
C GLY A 218 -20.98 24.27 -43.88
N LEU A 219 -21.80 23.26 -43.57
CA LEU A 219 -23.12 23.06 -44.18
C LEU A 219 -24.19 23.28 -43.09
N ASP A 220 -24.82 24.46 -43.10
CA ASP A 220 -25.75 24.93 -42.05
C ASP A 220 -26.80 23.90 -41.64
N ASN A 221 -27.46 23.26 -42.60
CA ASN A 221 -28.49 22.25 -42.30
C ASN A 221 -27.93 20.98 -41.71
N PHE A 222 -26.69 20.63 -41.98
CA PHE A 222 -25.99 19.46 -41.48
C PHE A 222 -25.38 19.76 -40.10
N ASP A 223 -24.72 20.90 -39.97
CA ASP A 223 -24.05 21.32 -38.74
C ASP A 223 -25.01 21.56 -37.55
N ASN A 224 -26.30 21.75 -37.84
CA ASN A 224 -27.34 21.86 -36.83
C ASN A 224 -27.74 20.50 -36.22
N ILE A 225 -27.48 19.39 -36.93
CA ILE A 225 -27.91 18.04 -36.51
C ILE A 225 -26.73 17.09 -36.28
N PHE A 226 -25.55 17.43 -36.79
CA PHE A 226 -24.37 16.58 -36.73
C PHE A 226 -23.10 17.41 -36.53
N SER A 227 -22.20 16.91 -35.72
CA SER A 227 -20.83 17.44 -35.56
C SER A 227 -19.86 16.29 -35.36
N THR A 228 -18.61 16.49 -35.78
CA THR A 228 -17.57 15.47 -35.69
C THR A 228 -16.61 15.78 -34.57
N TYR A 229 -16.06 14.74 -33.95
CA TYR A 229 -15.04 14.84 -32.87
C TYR A 229 -13.79 14.10 -33.30
N THR A 230 -12.68 14.49 -32.74
CA THR A 230 -11.41 13.73 -32.87
C THR A 230 -11.59 12.29 -32.31
N LYS A 231 -10.90 11.33 -32.93
CA LYS A 231 -10.93 9.89 -32.57
C LYS A 231 -12.27 9.20 -32.87
N GLN A 232 -13.19 9.81 -33.59
CA GLN A 232 -14.36 9.12 -34.10
C GLN A 232 -14.03 8.39 -35.41
N PHE A 233 -14.63 7.22 -35.62
CA PHE A 233 -14.66 6.50 -36.86
C PHE A 233 -16.01 6.75 -37.55
N ILE A 234 -15.98 7.38 -38.73
CA ILE A 234 -17.20 7.75 -39.47
C ILE A 234 -17.24 6.95 -40.76
N THR A 235 -18.35 6.25 -41.01
CA THR A 235 -18.57 5.53 -42.25
C THR A 235 -19.61 6.26 -43.09
N VAL A 236 -19.22 6.64 -44.30
CA VAL A 236 -20.13 7.26 -45.28
C VAL A 236 -20.50 6.23 -46.34
N THR A 237 -21.78 5.92 -46.46
CA THR A 237 -22.29 4.95 -47.43
C THR A 237 -23.29 5.59 -48.42
N GLY A 238 -23.46 5.01 -49.57
CA GLY A 238 -24.41 5.45 -50.58
C GLY A 238 -24.14 4.78 -51.93
N ILE A 239 -25.05 4.99 -52.87
CA ILE A 239 -24.94 4.44 -54.25
C ILE A 239 -23.73 5.04 -54.98
N PRO A 240 -23.18 4.36 -56.00
CA PRO A 240 -22.13 4.92 -56.85
C PRO A 240 -22.55 6.26 -57.45
N SER A 241 -21.60 7.18 -57.60
CA SER A 241 -21.80 8.52 -58.18
C SER A 241 -22.77 9.44 -57.40
N SER A 242 -22.98 9.21 -56.12
CA SER A 242 -23.87 10.04 -55.27
C SER A 242 -23.16 11.21 -54.54
N GLY A 243 -21.92 11.55 -54.91
CA GLY A 243 -21.19 12.66 -54.32
C GLY A 243 -20.55 12.35 -52.93
N LYS A 244 -20.40 11.06 -52.58
CA LYS A 244 -19.80 10.67 -51.28
C LYS A 244 -18.39 11.22 -51.07
N SER A 245 -17.56 11.15 -52.13
CA SER A 245 -16.17 11.64 -52.06
C SER A 245 -16.15 13.15 -51.86
N ASP A 246 -16.97 13.90 -52.58
CA ASP A 246 -17.08 15.35 -52.44
C ASP A 246 -17.55 15.75 -51.03
N PHE A 247 -18.47 14.96 -50.45
CA PHE A 247 -18.91 15.18 -49.07
C PHE A 247 -17.81 14.90 -48.07
N VAL A 248 -17.04 13.81 -48.25
CA VAL A 248 -15.88 13.50 -47.37
C VAL A 248 -14.81 14.54 -47.51
N ASP A 249 -14.50 15.00 -48.73
CA ASP A 249 -13.51 16.06 -48.96
C ASP A 249 -13.92 17.36 -48.24
N GLN A 250 -15.22 17.69 -48.23
CA GLN A 250 -15.75 18.85 -47.48
C GLN A 250 -15.57 18.71 -45.96
N MET A 251 -15.59 17.48 -45.45
CA MET A 251 -15.36 17.22 -43.99
C MET A 251 -13.91 17.33 -43.59
N VAL A 252 -12.96 17.22 -44.51
CA VAL A 252 -11.51 17.14 -44.22
C VAL A 252 -10.81 18.49 -44.38
N VAL A 253 -11.41 19.43 -45.07
CA VAL A 253 -10.89 20.80 -45.28
C VAL A 253 -11.23 21.71 -44.09
#